data_27717b1e81efaa7d57e4c14a46bd38b5
#
_entry.id   27717b1e81efaa7d57e4c14a46bd38b5
#
_cell.length_a   1.000
_cell.length_b   1.000
_cell.length_c   1.000
_cell.angle_alpha   90.00
_cell.angle_beta   90.00
_cell.angle_gamma   90.00
#
_symmetry.space_group_name_H-M   'P 1'
#
loop_
_entity.id
_entity.type
_entity.pdbx_description
1 polymer ?
#
loop_
_entity_poly.entity_id
_entity_poly.type
_entity_poly.pdbx_seq_one_letter_code
_entity_poly.pdbx_strand_id
1 'polypeptide(L)'
;ASMLLYSVLHLSGYPVSIDDLRAFRQLHAITAGHPEVHECPGVETTTGPLGQGLANSVGFAMAERHLAAKYGADLVDHRTWVIAGDGCLMEGVSQEAIALAGRYQLSKLTVLWDDNAITIDGAVSLSDATDQKARFKAAGWAVKVIDGHDMKAIKSALQWATRQDRPTLIACKTKIGRGAATMEGSHKTHGAAL
;
A
#
# COMPACT_ATOMS: atom_id res chain seq x y z
N ALA A 1 -6.67 -3.90 -3.23
CA ALA A 1 -5.93 -2.63 -3.13
C ALA A 1 -6.03 -1.80 -4.43
N SER A 2 -6.01 -2.42 -5.63
CA SER A 2 -6.01 -1.69 -6.92
C SER A 2 -7.20 -0.76 -7.10
N MET A 3 -8.43 -1.18 -6.75
CA MET A 3 -9.61 -0.31 -6.85
C MET A 3 -9.51 0.93 -5.94
N LEU A 4 -8.88 0.82 -4.76
CA LEU A 4 -8.64 1.99 -3.90
C LEU A 4 -7.72 3.00 -4.60
N LEU A 5 -6.65 2.52 -5.25
CA LEU A 5 -5.75 3.38 -6.03
C LEU A 5 -6.51 4.13 -7.14
N TYR A 6 -7.27 3.40 -7.97
CA TYR A 6 -8.04 4.01 -9.07
C TYR A 6 -9.10 5.00 -8.56
N SER A 7 -9.78 4.66 -7.47
CA SER A 7 -10.77 5.56 -6.86
C SER A 7 -10.13 6.86 -6.35
N VAL A 8 -8.95 6.76 -5.73
CA VAL A 8 -8.20 7.94 -5.26
C VAL A 8 -7.70 8.77 -6.43
N LEU A 9 -7.21 8.15 -7.51
CA LEU A 9 -6.82 8.86 -8.73
C LEU A 9 -8.01 9.64 -9.31
N HIS A 10 -9.18 8.99 -9.45
CA HIS A 10 -10.40 9.65 -9.89
C HIS A 10 -10.75 10.87 -9.01
N LEU A 11 -10.82 10.67 -7.69
CA LEU A 11 -11.17 11.73 -6.73
C LEU A 11 -10.14 12.86 -6.66
N SER A 12 -8.89 12.60 -7.04
CA SER A 12 -7.80 13.57 -7.08
C SER A 12 -7.70 14.32 -8.39
N GLY A 13 -8.60 14.08 -9.34
CA GLY A 13 -8.67 14.81 -10.61
C GLY A 13 -7.76 14.27 -11.72
N TYR A 14 -7.21 13.07 -11.56
CA TYR A 14 -6.58 12.37 -12.68
C TYR A 14 -7.62 11.98 -13.74
N PRO A 15 -7.23 11.83 -15.02
CA PRO A 15 -8.16 11.47 -16.10
C PRO A 15 -8.56 9.98 -16.03
N VAL A 16 -9.14 9.59 -14.91
CA VAL A 16 -9.76 8.29 -14.64
C VAL A 16 -11.25 8.57 -14.38
N SER A 17 -12.10 8.18 -15.30
CA SER A 17 -13.54 8.45 -15.25
C SER A 17 -14.31 7.45 -14.36
N ILE A 18 -15.55 7.78 -14.04
CA ILE A 18 -16.46 6.82 -13.38
C ILE A 18 -16.70 5.58 -14.27
N ASP A 19 -16.71 5.74 -15.58
CA ASP A 19 -16.92 4.62 -16.49
C ASP A 19 -15.68 3.71 -16.54
N ASP A 20 -14.48 4.28 -16.40
CA ASP A 20 -13.27 3.48 -16.21
C ASP A 20 -13.32 2.67 -14.91
N LEU A 21 -13.83 3.25 -13.82
CA LEU A 21 -14.02 2.53 -12.56
C LEU A 21 -15.07 1.41 -12.68
N ARG A 22 -16.16 1.64 -13.43
CA ARG A 22 -17.16 0.60 -13.72
C ARG A 22 -16.61 -0.53 -14.58
N ALA A 23 -15.68 -0.21 -15.47
CA ALA A 23 -15.00 -1.18 -16.34
C ALA A 23 -13.85 -1.92 -15.63
N PHE A 24 -13.72 -1.83 -14.30
CA PHE A 24 -12.66 -2.48 -13.55
C PHE A 24 -12.50 -3.96 -13.91
N ARG A 25 -11.27 -4.38 -14.27
CA ARG A 25 -10.91 -5.75 -14.68
C ARG A 25 -11.57 -6.22 -15.99
N GLN A 26 -12.18 -5.34 -16.74
CA GLN A 26 -12.66 -5.69 -18.07
C GLN A 26 -11.53 -5.64 -19.10
N LEU A 27 -11.65 -6.42 -20.16
CA LEU A 27 -10.66 -6.43 -21.23
C LEU A 27 -10.53 -5.03 -21.87
N HIS A 28 -9.32 -4.57 -22.06
CA HIS A 28 -8.96 -3.23 -22.57
C HIS A 28 -9.33 -2.05 -21.66
N ALA A 29 -9.81 -2.28 -20.44
CA ALA A 29 -10.01 -1.20 -19.49
C ALA A 29 -8.66 -0.73 -18.91
N ILE A 30 -8.49 0.60 -18.71
CA ILE A 30 -7.30 1.17 -18.09
C ILE A 30 -7.20 0.82 -16.59
N THR A 31 -8.30 0.37 -15.98
CA THR A 31 -8.39 -0.06 -14.59
C THR A 31 -8.23 -1.57 -14.48
N ALA A 32 -7.06 -2.06 -14.86
CA ALA A 32 -6.71 -3.48 -14.79
C ALA A 32 -6.76 -4.01 -13.33
N GLY A 33 -6.92 -5.31 -13.16
CA GLY A 33 -6.89 -5.94 -11.83
C GLY A 33 -5.58 -5.72 -11.08
N HIS A 34 -4.48 -5.65 -11.83
CA HIS A 34 -3.16 -5.23 -11.36
C HIS A 34 -2.78 -3.93 -12.06
N PRO A 35 -2.48 -2.84 -11.32
CA PRO A 35 -2.13 -1.57 -11.93
C PRO A 35 -0.86 -1.67 -12.78
N GLU A 36 -0.90 -1.05 -13.96
CA GLU A 36 0.22 -1.04 -14.89
C GLU A 36 0.63 0.41 -15.22
N VAL A 37 1.94 0.67 -15.13
CA VAL A 37 2.50 1.95 -15.53
C VAL A 37 2.29 2.18 -17.02
N HIS A 38 1.94 3.40 -17.40
CA HIS A 38 1.58 3.85 -18.75
C HIS A 38 0.18 3.45 -19.24
N GLU A 39 -0.50 2.48 -18.63
CA GLU A 39 -1.88 2.12 -19.00
C GLU A 39 -2.91 3.03 -18.32
N CYS A 40 -2.73 3.28 -17.02
CA CYS A 40 -3.63 4.15 -16.27
C CYS A 40 -2.89 5.42 -15.82
N PRO A 41 -3.37 6.62 -16.14
CA PRO A 41 -2.77 7.89 -15.69
C PRO A 41 -2.65 7.96 -14.17
N GLY A 42 -1.44 8.28 -13.67
CA GLY A 42 -1.13 8.37 -12.25
C GLY A 42 -0.64 7.08 -11.60
N VAL A 43 -0.61 5.97 -12.32
CA VAL A 43 0.06 4.74 -11.86
C VAL A 43 1.58 4.89 -12.09
N GLU A 44 2.35 4.82 -11.03
CA GLU A 44 3.80 5.11 -11.03
C GLU A 44 4.66 3.85 -11.17
N THR A 45 4.09 2.66 -10.93
CA THR A 45 4.78 1.38 -11.10
C THR A 45 3.80 0.25 -11.39
N THR A 46 4.22 -0.70 -12.21
CA THR A 46 3.47 -1.94 -12.44
C THR A 46 3.59 -2.85 -11.22
N THR A 47 2.46 -3.30 -10.71
CA THR A 47 2.38 -4.25 -9.60
C THR A 47 1.47 -5.43 -9.96
N GLY A 48 1.48 -6.45 -9.12
CA GLY A 48 0.75 -7.70 -9.32
C GLY A 48 1.49 -8.82 -8.63
N PRO A 49 2.76 -9.10 -9.01
CA PRO A 49 3.64 -9.98 -8.22
C PRO A 49 3.81 -9.40 -6.82
N LEU A 50 3.43 -10.19 -5.79
CA LEU A 50 3.42 -9.74 -4.40
C LEU A 50 4.83 -9.31 -3.93
N GLY A 51 4.89 -8.28 -3.10
CA GLY A 51 6.14 -7.75 -2.55
C GLY A 51 6.90 -6.78 -3.46
N GLN A 52 6.73 -6.86 -4.78
CA GLN A 52 7.48 -6.03 -5.73
C GLN A 52 7.18 -4.53 -5.56
N GLY A 53 5.91 -4.16 -5.39
CA GLY A 53 5.52 -2.76 -5.16
C GLY A 53 6.12 -2.19 -3.88
N LEU A 54 6.22 -2.99 -2.81
CA LEU A 54 6.90 -2.57 -1.58
C LEU A 54 8.40 -2.37 -1.81
N ALA A 55 9.06 -3.25 -2.53
CA ALA A 55 10.48 -3.11 -2.88
C ALA A 55 10.73 -1.87 -3.76
N ASN A 56 9.88 -1.64 -4.77
CA ASN A 56 9.95 -0.45 -5.61
C ASN A 56 9.79 0.84 -4.80
N SER A 57 8.89 0.85 -3.80
CA SER A 57 8.67 2.01 -2.94
C SER A 57 9.90 2.40 -2.11
N VAL A 58 10.70 1.41 -1.71
CA VAL A 58 11.99 1.66 -1.07
C VAL A 58 12.96 2.32 -2.04
N GLY A 59 13.00 1.86 -3.31
CA GLY A 59 13.78 2.48 -4.37
C GLY A 59 13.37 3.94 -4.63
N PHE A 60 12.06 4.24 -4.67
CA PHE A 60 11.55 5.62 -4.82
C PHE A 60 11.97 6.51 -3.64
N ALA A 61 11.86 6.03 -2.41
CA ALA A 61 12.27 6.79 -1.24
C ALA A 61 13.81 7.01 -1.18
N MET A 62 14.60 6.05 -1.66
CA MET A 62 16.05 6.22 -1.82
C MET A 62 16.38 7.24 -2.90
N ALA A 63 15.67 7.19 -4.04
CA ALA A 63 15.85 8.14 -5.14
C ALA A 63 15.48 9.56 -4.72
N GLU A 64 14.37 9.74 -4.01
CA GLU A 64 14.00 11.04 -3.44
C GLU A 64 15.11 11.60 -2.56
N ARG A 65 15.61 10.82 -1.62
CA ARG A 65 16.67 11.25 -0.71
C ARG A 65 17.98 11.61 -1.44
N HIS A 66 18.34 10.82 -2.46
CA HIS A 66 19.50 11.10 -3.30
C HIS A 66 19.33 12.39 -4.09
N LEU A 67 18.18 12.58 -4.70
CA LEU A 67 17.88 13.78 -5.52
C LEU A 67 17.76 15.03 -4.65
N ALA A 68 17.15 14.93 -3.45
CA ALA A 68 17.09 16.03 -2.49
C ALA A 68 18.49 16.45 -2.02
N ALA A 69 19.40 15.50 -1.78
CA ALA A 69 20.78 15.78 -1.44
C ALA A 69 21.56 16.44 -2.59
N LYS A 70 21.24 16.08 -3.83
CA LYS A 70 21.93 16.60 -5.03
C LYS A 70 21.39 17.95 -5.47
N TYR A 71 20.08 18.15 -5.42
CA TYR A 71 19.42 19.32 -6.03
C TYR A 71 18.78 20.26 -4.99
N GLY A 72 18.74 19.88 -3.73
CA GLY A 72 18.14 20.63 -2.65
C GLY A 72 16.69 20.22 -2.35
N ALA A 73 16.33 20.34 -1.06
CA ALA A 73 14.98 20.01 -0.59
C ALA A 73 13.90 20.99 -1.08
N ASP A 74 14.26 22.18 -1.51
CA ASP A 74 13.34 23.13 -2.12
C ASP A 74 12.82 22.64 -3.47
N LEU A 75 13.58 21.78 -4.15
CA LEU A 75 13.22 21.22 -5.45
C LEU A 75 12.68 19.80 -5.34
N VAL A 76 13.22 19.00 -4.42
CA VAL A 76 12.85 17.58 -4.25
C VAL A 76 12.48 17.30 -2.79
N ASP A 77 11.18 17.24 -2.51
CA ASP A 77 10.64 16.98 -1.17
C ASP A 77 9.32 16.17 -1.24
N HIS A 78 9.30 15.10 -2.02
CA HIS A 78 8.11 14.25 -2.12
C HIS A 78 8.17 13.06 -1.15
N ARG A 79 7.01 12.48 -0.88
CA ARG A 79 6.85 11.30 -0.03
C ARG A 79 6.39 10.11 -0.86
N THR A 80 6.81 8.93 -0.45
CA THR A 80 6.37 7.66 -1.02
C THR A 80 5.34 7.01 -0.11
N TRP A 81 4.14 6.78 -0.63
CA TRP A 81 3.05 6.08 0.04
C TRP A 81 2.77 4.79 -0.70
N VAL A 82 2.67 3.68 0.02
CA VAL A 82 2.41 2.38 -0.58
C VAL A 82 1.30 1.66 0.17
N ILE A 83 0.43 0.97 -0.55
CA ILE A 83 -0.60 0.10 0.03
C ILE A 83 -0.12 -1.34 -0.15
N ALA A 84 -0.06 -2.10 0.93
CA ALA A 84 0.33 -3.50 0.94
C ALA A 84 -0.71 -4.36 1.64
N GLY A 85 -1.04 -5.50 1.09
CA GLY A 85 -1.87 -6.51 1.76
C GLY A 85 -1.02 -7.52 2.54
N ASP A 86 -1.68 -8.43 3.26
CA ASP A 86 -1.03 -9.48 4.06
C ASP A 86 -0.04 -10.30 3.22
N GLY A 87 -0.45 -10.78 2.04
CA GLY A 87 0.40 -11.57 1.15
C GLY A 87 1.67 -10.83 0.71
N CYS A 88 1.60 -9.50 0.50
CA CYS A 88 2.79 -8.72 0.16
C CYS A 88 3.86 -8.77 1.26
N LEU A 89 3.44 -8.80 2.53
CA LEU A 89 4.35 -8.83 3.66
C LEU A 89 4.96 -10.22 3.93
N MET A 90 4.45 -11.27 3.29
CA MET A 90 4.99 -12.63 3.39
C MET A 90 6.18 -12.86 2.45
N GLU A 91 6.31 -12.05 1.38
CA GLU A 91 7.34 -12.24 0.36
C GLU A 91 8.76 -11.96 0.88
N GLY A 92 9.73 -12.77 0.42
CA GLY A 92 11.14 -12.61 0.80
C GLY A 92 11.70 -11.24 0.43
N VAL A 93 11.39 -10.75 -0.78
CA VAL A 93 11.82 -9.42 -1.23
C VAL A 93 11.30 -8.30 -0.32
N SER A 94 10.10 -8.46 0.26
CA SER A 94 9.55 -7.50 1.23
C SER A 94 10.40 -7.46 2.50
N GLN A 95 10.90 -8.60 2.97
CA GLN A 95 11.73 -8.67 4.18
C GLN A 95 13.07 -7.93 3.98
N GLU A 96 13.69 -8.12 2.83
CA GLU A 96 14.92 -7.41 2.47
C GLU A 96 14.68 -5.91 2.30
N ALA A 97 13.59 -5.52 1.63
CA ALA A 97 13.20 -4.13 1.44
C ALA A 97 12.89 -3.42 2.77
N ILE A 98 12.17 -4.08 3.70
CA ILE A 98 11.87 -3.57 5.05
C ILE A 98 13.16 -3.33 5.83
N ALA A 99 14.10 -4.29 5.80
CA ALA A 99 15.39 -4.17 6.49
C ALA A 99 16.21 -3.00 5.91
N LEU A 100 16.25 -2.88 4.58
CA LEU A 100 16.98 -1.83 3.88
C LEU A 100 16.42 -0.43 4.21
N ALA A 101 15.10 -0.26 4.15
CA ALA A 101 14.43 1.01 4.47
C ALA A 101 14.69 1.45 5.91
N GLY A 102 14.63 0.52 6.86
CA GLY A 102 14.94 0.80 8.25
C GLY A 102 16.42 1.15 8.46
N ARG A 103 17.33 0.41 7.83
CA ARG A 103 18.78 0.69 7.87
C ARG A 103 19.11 2.10 7.39
N TYR A 104 18.46 2.56 6.34
CA TYR A 104 18.65 3.91 5.79
C TYR A 104 17.73 4.97 6.40
N GLN A 105 16.85 4.60 7.33
CA GLN A 105 15.90 5.52 7.98
C GLN A 105 15.16 6.40 6.95
N LEU A 106 14.51 5.76 5.97
CA LEU A 106 13.81 6.44 4.89
C LEU A 106 12.51 7.08 5.40
N SER A 107 12.62 8.22 6.08
CA SER A 107 11.54 8.87 6.82
C SER A 107 10.36 9.34 5.97
N LYS A 108 10.54 9.46 4.66
CA LYS A 108 9.47 9.83 3.72
C LYS A 108 8.75 8.63 3.11
N LEU A 109 9.09 7.40 3.52
CA LEU A 109 8.39 6.17 3.14
C LEU A 109 7.33 5.80 4.17
N THR A 110 6.10 5.61 3.72
CA THR A 110 4.98 5.13 4.54
C THR A 110 4.29 3.95 3.88
N VAL A 111 4.19 2.85 4.60
CA VAL A 111 3.41 1.67 4.20
C VAL A 111 2.06 1.69 4.93
N LEU A 112 0.99 1.64 4.17
CA LEU A 112 -0.38 1.41 4.63
C LEU A 112 -0.65 -0.08 4.45
N TRP A 113 -0.68 -0.83 5.54
CA TRP A 113 -0.96 -2.25 5.51
C TRP A 113 -2.45 -2.51 5.69
N ASP A 114 -3.07 -3.09 4.66
CA ASP A 114 -4.44 -3.59 4.72
C ASP A 114 -4.45 -4.90 5.53
N ASP A 115 -4.51 -4.75 6.86
CA ASP A 115 -4.46 -5.84 7.87
C ASP A 115 -5.88 -6.40 8.06
N ASN A 116 -6.35 -7.15 7.05
CA ASN A 116 -7.68 -7.76 7.05
C ASN A 116 -7.68 -9.25 7.42
N ALA A 117 -6.51 -9.83 7.66
CA ALA A 117 -6.29 -11.22 8.05
C ALA A 117 -6.77 -12.27 7.01
N ILE A 118 -6.93 -11.86 5.72
CA ILE A 118 -7.40 -12.73 4.64
C ILE A 118 -6.41 -12.73 3.47
N THR A 119 -6.15 -13.91 2.94
CA THR A 119 -5.47 -14.14 1.66
C THR A 119 -6.43 -14.70 0.64
N ILE A 120 -5.94 -15.01 -0.58
CA ILE A 120 -6.77 -15.56 -1.66
C ILE A 120 -7.42 -16.90 -1.27
N ASP A 121 -6.72 -17.73 -0.49
CA ASP A 121 -7.18 -19.07 -0.12
C ASP A 121 -7.84 -19.15 1.26
N GLY A 122 -7.90 -18.06 2.00
CA GLY A 122 -8.52 -18.03 3.33
C GLY A 122 -7.80 -17.17 4.35
N ALA A 123 -7.88 -17.56 5.61
CA ALA A 123 -7.25 -16.81 6.71
C ALA A 123 -5.72 -16.80 6.59
N VAL A 124 -5.10 -15.65 6.93
CA VAL A 124 -3.63 -15.50 6.98
C VAL A 124 -2.97 -16.59 7.82
N SER A 125 -3.61 -17.02 8.91
CA SER A 125 -3.09 -18.08 9.81
C SER A 125 -2.87 -19.45 9.14
N LEU A 126 -3.37 -19.64 7.91
CA LEU A 126 -3.08 -20.85 7.13
C LEU A 126 -1.66 -20.86 6.55
N SER A 127 -1.06 -19.68 6.36
CA SER A 127 0.22 -19.55 5.68
C SER A 127 1.28 -18.75 6.45
N ASP A 128 0.88 -17.86 7.37
CA ASP A 128 1.81 -17.03 8.15
C ASP A 128 1.35 -16.86 9.60
N ALA A 129 2.29 -16.99 10.52
CA ALA A 129 2.10 -16.75 11.96
C ALA A 129 2.98 -15.59 12.46
N THR A 130 3.59 -14.83 11.57
CA THR A 130 4.54 -13.79 11.91
C THR A 130 3.83 -12.55 12.49
N ASP A 131 4.32 -12.04 13.62
CA ASP A 131 3.95 -10.70 14.05
C ASP A 131 4.66 -9.65 13.18
N GLN A 132 3.99 -9.24 12.11
CA GLN A 132 4.52 -8.25 11.18
C GLN A 132 4.82 -6.91 11.86
N LYS A 133 4.04 -6.50 12.85
CA LYS A 133 4.27 -5.25 13.61
C LYS A 133 5.56 -5.30 14.41
N ALA A 134 5.83 -6.42 15.05
CA ALA A 134 7.09 -6.65 15.77
C ALA A 134 8.27 -6.69 14.79
N ARG A 135 8.12 -7.34 13.62
CA ARG A 135 9.14 -7.40 12.57
C ARG A 135 9.53 -6.01 12.07
N PHE A 136 8.56 -5.17 11.71
CA PHE A 136 8.82 -3.79 11.28
C PHE A 136 9.52 -2.97 12.36
N LYS A 137 9.08 -3.08 13.64
CA LYS A 137 9.75 -2.41 14.77
C LYS A 137 11.20 -2.87 14.91
N ALA A 138 11.46 -4.18 14.82
CA ALA A 138 12.81 -4.74 14.90
C ALA A 138 13.70 -4.26 13.75
N ALA A 139 13.12 -4.01 12.57
CA ALA A 139 13.81 -3.41 11.42
C ALA A 139 13.99 -1.87 11.53
N GLY A 140 13.58 -1.23 12.63
CA GLY A 140 13.79 0.20 12.85
C GLY A 140 12.67 1.12 12.33
N TRP A 141 11.49 0.58 12.01
CA TRP A 141 10.34 1.35 11.58
C TRP A 141 9.52 1.89 12.75
N ALA A 142 8.88 3.05 12.56
CA ALA A 142 7.79 3.51 13.42
C ALA A 142 6.49 2.80 13.01
N VAL A 143 5.77 2.23 13.99
CA VAL A 143 4.59 1.42 13.73
C VAL A 143 3.38 1.96 14.48
N LYS A 144 2.28 2.15 13.78
CA LYS A 144 0.98 2.55 14.34
C LYS A 144 -0.10 1.58 13.88
N VAL A 145 -1.04 1.27 14.78
CA VAL A 145 -2.22 0.45 14.46
C VAL A 145 -3.46 1.33 14.57
N ILE A 146 -4.35 1.23 13.60
CA ILE A 146 -5.61 1.99 13.57
C ILE A 146 -6.76 1.09 13.12
N ASP A 147 -7.99 1.53 13.39
CA ASP A 147 -9.15 1.10 12.63
C ASP A 147 -9.09 1.72 11.23
N GLY A 148 -8.91 0.88 10.20
CA GLY A 148 -8.82 1.27 8.80
C GLY A 148 -10.14 1.73 8.20
N HIS A 149 -11.21 1.74 8.97
CA HIS A 149 -12.54 2.25 8.58
C HIS A 149 -12.94 3.53 9.35
N ASP A 150 -12.12 3.98 10.30
CA ASP A 150 -12.32 5.27 10.98
C ASP A 150 -11.54 6.37 10.26
N MET A 151 -12.27 7.26 9.57
CA MET A 151 -11.68 8.38 8.83
C MET A 151 -10.88 9.35 9.71
N LYS A 152 -11.24 9.51 10.99
CA LYS A 152 -10.49 10.37 11.92
C LYS A 152 -9.16 9.71 12.31
N ALA A 153 -9.18 8.40 12.58
CA ALA A 153 -7.98 7.62 12.87
C ALA A 153 -7.03 7.61 11.67
N ILE A 154 -7.55 7.41 10.44
CA ILE A 154 -6.78 7.45 9.19
C ILE A 154 -6.11 8.81 9.04
N LYS A 155 -6.86 9.92 9.11
CA LYS A 155 -6.31 11.29 8.99
C LYS A 155 -5.21 11.54 10.03
N SER A 156 -5.45 11.17 11.29
CA SER A 156 -4.48 11.32 12.38
C SER A 156 -3.21 10.50 12.14
N ALA A 157 -3.35 9.27 11.62
CA ALA A 157 -2.22 8.40 11.34
C ALA A 157 -1.36 8.89 10.17
N LEU A 158 -2.00 9.39 9.10
CA LEU A 158 -1.28 10.00 7.97
C LEU A 158 -0.48 11.23 8.42
N GLN A 159 -1.07 12.10 9.23
CA GLN A 159 -0.37 13.25 9.81
C GLN A 159 0.74 12.84 10.79
N TRP A 160 0.55 11.76 11.54
CA TRP A 160 1.58 11.22 12.41
C TRP A 160 2.78 10.70 11.60
N ALA A 161 2.54 9.98 10.50
CA ALA A 161 3.59 9.44 9.65
C ALA A 161 4.49 10.53 9.06
N THR A 162 3.94 11.71 8.71
CA THR A 162 4.74 12.80 8.14
C THR A 162 5.71 13.45 9.14
N ARG A 163 5.59 13.15 10.43
CA ARG A 163 6.41 13.72 11.51
C ARG A 163 7.49 12.75 12.03
N GLN A 164 7.56 11.55 11.45
CA GLN A 164 8.53 10.55 11.90
C GLN A 164 9.89 10.78 11.24
N ASP A 165 10.94 10.40 11.96
CA ASP A 165 12.34 10.48 11.52
C ASP A 165 12.83 9.19 10.82
N ARG A 166 11.93 8.21 10.65
CA ARG A 166 12.18 6.88 10.13
C ARG A 166 11.01 6.38 9.29
N PRO A 167 11.15 5.32 8.49
CA PRO A 167 10.05 4.79 7.72
C PRO A 167 8.90 4.35 8.62
N THR A 168 7.67 4.45 8.14
CA THR A 168 6.46 4.19 8.93
C THR A 168 5.61 3.07 8.36
N LEU A 169 5.10 2.23 9.27
CA LEU A 169 4.03 1.28 9.00
C LEU A 169 2.76 1.76 9.71
N ILE A 170 1.67 1.93 8.97
CA ILE A 170 0.33 2.09 9.52
C ILE A 170 -0.42 0.79 9.25
N ALA A 171 -0.59 -0.04 10.27
CA ALA A 171 -1.40 -1.25 10.21
C ALA A 171 -2.88 -0.85 10.32
N CYS A 172 -3.58 -0.88 9.20
CA CYS A 172 -4.98 -0.53 9.09
C CYS A 172 -5.82 -1.79 9.29
N LYS A 173 -6.41 -1.97 10.45
CA LYS A 173 -7.38 -3.05 10.68
C LYS A 173 -8.59 -2.82 9.81
N THR A 174 -8.81 -3.70 8.86
CA THR A 174 -9.91 -3.61 7.90
C THR A 174 -10.70 -4.91 7.85
N LYS A 175 -11.78 -4.88 7.10
CA LYS A 175 -12.57 -6.05 6.78
C LYS A 175 -12.67 -6.17 5.26
N ILE A 176 -12.20 -7.29 4.71
CA ILE A 176 -12.28 -7.53 3.27
C ILE A 176 -13.73 -7.48 2.80
N GLY A 177 -14.00 -6.89 1.63
CA GLY A 177 -15.34 -6.79 1.07
C GLY A 177 -16.31 -5.99 1.94
N ARG A 178 -15.84 -5.01 2.72
CA ARG A 178 -16.73 -4.18 3.54
C ARG A 178 -17.82 -3.52 2.71
N GLY A 179 -19.07 -3.69 3.15
CA GLY A 179 -20.25 -3.23 2.45
C GLY A 179 -20.85 -4.24 1.48
N ALA A 180 -20.20 -5.37 1.22
CA ALA A 180 -20.78 -6.48 0.48
C ALA A 180 -21.84 -7.18 1.33
N ALA A 181 -23.12 -7.15 0.89
CA ALA A 181 -24.26 -7.55 1.71
C ALA A 181 -24.15 -8.98 2.28
N THR A 182 -23.61 -9.93 1.54
CA THR A 182 -23.58 -11.35 1.89
C THR A 182 -22.17 -11.93 2.03
N MET A 183 -21.13 -11.22 1.61
CA MET A 183 -19.77 -11.75 1.50
C MET A 183 -18.72 -10.94 2.29
N GLU A 184 -19.16 -9.94 3.06
CA GLU A 184 -18.25 -9.15 3.90
C GLU A 184 -17.44 -10.03 4.85
N GLY A 185 -16.12 -9.85 4.86
CA GLY A 185 -15.19 -10.64 5.68
C GLY A 185 -14.83 -12.01 5.10
N SER A 186 -15.39 -12.40 3.97
CA SER A 186 -15.09 -13.68 3.33
C SER A 186 -13.94 -13.57 2.33
N HIS A 187 -13.04 -14.59 2.33
CA HIS A 187 -12.00 -14.73 1.30
C HIS A 187 -12.58 -14.79 -0.13
N LYS A 188 -13.84 -15.20 -0.27
CA LYS A 188 -14.52 -15.26 -1.57
C LYS A 188 -14.67 -13.90 -2.26
N THR A 189 -14.51 -12.78 -1.50
CA THR A 189 -14.48 -11.43 -2.09
C THR A 189 -13.11 -11.05 -2.64
N HIS A 190 -12.07 -11.87 -2.43
CA HIS A 190 -10.73 -11.57 -2.90
C HIS A 190 -10.65 -11.68 -4.42
N GLY A 191 -10.71 -10.53 -5.10
CA GLY A 191 -10.64 -10.44 -6.56
C GLY A 191 -11.86 -10.96 -7.32
N ALA A 192 -12.97 -11.23 -6.64
CA ALA A 192 -14.23 -11.65 -7.26
C ALA A 192 -15.16 -10.45 -7.50
N ALA A 193 -16.09 -10.61 -8.43
CA ALA A 193 -17.22 -9.68 -8.56
C ALA A 193 -18.16 -9.82 -7.35
N LEU A 194 -18.70 -8.70 -6.89
CA LEU A 194 -19.64 -8.61 -5.76
C LEU A 194 -21.08 -8.54 -6.28
#